data_92875ee1f221bd14ca08fe8c93c5eb09
#
_entry.id   92875ee1f221bd14ca08fe8c93c5eb09
#
_cell.length_a   1.000
_cell.length_b   1.000
_cell.length_c   1.000
_cell.angle_alpha   90.00
_cell.angle_beta   90.00
_cell.angle_gamma   90.00
#
_symmetry.space_group_name_H-M   'P 1'
#
loop_
_entity.id
_entity.type
_entity.pdbx_description
1 polymer ?
#
loop_
_entity_poly.entity_id
_entity_poly.type
_entity_poly.pdbx_seq_one_letter_code
_entity_poly.pdbx_strand_id
1 'polypeptide(L)'
;KHEKIYFKRFATLSGKSDLSYLKLFDALDRMPRYDEKKLEAKLRNESFLPRLSYVKNYLKNSILDALYSYGVDKMVDETELTATRLRKMLEQTYILEAKGAKEEALKLAQKVRKGASAHENFAIWVQAKQREGRLAYHVKRGESGYEKEEYELRAELIEITKKLSRLCEYQFTMHQVSMMAKDRLKAGGERSDSELRKLLQHVMPENAQPDSVRVEYARLNVVSNLY
;
A
#
# COMPACT_ATOMS: atom_id res chain seq x y z
N LYS A 1 23.08 9.94 5.14
CA LYS A 1 23.39 11.08 6.05
C LYS A 1 22.18 12.00 6.26
N HIS A 2 21.46 12.39 5.19
CA HIS A 2 20.31 13.29 5.26
C HIS A 2 19.13 12.70 6.06
N GLU A 3 18.83 11.41 5.90
CA GLU A 3 17.75 10.71 6.63
C GLU A 3 17.97 10.72 8.14
N LYS A 4 19.22 10.52 8.60
CA LYS A 4 19.56 10.59 10.02
C LYS A 4 19.33 11.99 10.61
N ILE A 5 19.67 13.03 9.87
CA ILE A 5 19.42 14.42 10.27
C ILE A 5 17.92 14.70 10.32
N TYR A 6 17.17 14.23 9.31
CA TYR A 6 15.74 14.39 9.28
C TYR A 6 15.07 13.66 10.46
N PHE A 7 15.44 12.39 10.70
CA PHE A 7 14.91 11.63 11.84
C PHE A 7 15.10 12.37 13.16
N LYS A 8 16.29 12.90 13.44
CA LYS A 8 16.55 13.65 14.68
C LYS A 8 15.66 14.89 14.80
N ARG A 9 15.46 15.64 13.72
CA ARG A 9 14.54 16.79 13.70
C ARG A 9 13.09 16.37 13.91
N PHE A 10 12.67 15.34 13.21
CA PHE A 10 11.31 14.78 13.34
C PHE A 10 11.03 14.31 14.77
N ALA A 11 11.98 13.64 15.39
CA ALA A 11 11.90 13.15 16.75
C ALA A 11 11.79 14.29 17.78
N THR A 12 12.52 15.41 17.58
CA THR A 12 12.44 16.59 18.48
C THR A 12 11.12 17.35 18.34
N LEU A 13 10.53 17.40 17.12
CA LEU A 13 9.25 18.08 16.88
C LEU A 13 8.05 17.33 17.49
N SER A 14 8.18 16.04 17.76
CA SER A 14 7.09 15.24 18.34
C SER A 14 6.76 15.58 19.81
N GLY A 15 7.51 16.51 20.44
CA GLY A 15 7.21 17.08 21.77
C GLY A 15 7.24 16.09 22.94
N LYS A 16 7.72 14.87 22.74
CA LYS A 16 7.77 13.84 23.77
C LYS A 16 8.96 14.05 24.69
N SER A 17 8.71 14.14 25.98
CA SER A 17 9.72 14.35 27.01
C SER A 17 10.71 13.19 27.19
N ASP A 18 10.35 11.98 26.76
CA ASP A 18 11.21 10.80 26.86
C ASP A 18 12.12 10.67 25.62
N LEU A 19 13.37 11.10 25.79
CA LEU A 19 14.42 11.03 24.75
C LEU A 19 15.20 9.70 24.76
N SER A 20 14.74 8.69 25.48
CA SER A 20 15.41 7.37 25.60
C SER A 20 15.70 6.75 24.24
N TYR A 21 14.75 6.85 23.31
CA TYR A 21 14.91 6.30 21.95
C TYR A 21 15.94 7.09 21.12
N LEU A 22 16.14 8.40 21.35
CA LEU A 22 17.19 9.15 20.68
C LEU A 22 18.58 8.79 21.22
N LYS A 23 18.70 8.58 22.53
CA LYS A 23 19.95 8.07 23.13
C LYS A 23 20.28 6.68 22.58
N LEU A 24 19.29 5.81 22.46
CA LEU A 24 19.44 4.51 21.83
C LEU A 24 19.88 4.65 20.36
N PHE A 25 19.24 5.53 19.59
CA PHE A 25 19.62 5.81 18.21
C PHE A 25 21.09 6.25 18.11
N ASP A 26 21.53 7.19 18.94
CA ASP A 26 22.91 7.68 18.95
C ASP A 26 23.93 6.61 19.34
N ALA A 27 23.55 5.72 20.26
CA ALA A 27 24.40 4.57 20.63
C ALA A 27 24.56 3.59 19.48
N LEU A 28 23.47 3.31 18.74
CA LEU A 28 23.48 2.42 17.57
C LEU A 28 24.19 3.07 16.36
N ASP A 29 23.98 4.35 16.11
CA ASP A 29 24.59 5.07 14.99
C ASP A 29 26.13 5.12 15.04
N ARG A 30 26.70 5.04 16.26
CA ARG A 30 28.15 4.99 16.50
C ARG A 30 28.74 3.57 16.51
N MET A 31 27.91 2.54 16.24
CA MET A 31 28.36 1.15 16.20
C MET A 31 28.61 0.73 14.75
N PRO A 32 29.84 0.30 14.40
CA PRO A 32 30.16 -0.14 13.04
C PRO A 32 29.40 -1.43 12.67
N ARG A 33 29.15 -2.28 13.68
CA ARG A 33 28.38 -3.53 13.58
C ARG A 33 27.57 -3.70 14.85
N TYR A 34 26.32 -4.14 14.68
CA TYR A 34 25.43 -4.40 15.81
C TYR A 34 25.97 -5.52 16.71
N ASP A 35 26.02 -5.25 18.01
CA ASP A 35 26.40 -6.16 19.07
C ASP A 35 25.59 -5.84 20.32
N GLU A 36 24.71 -6.76 20.73
CA GLU A 36 23.78 -6.58 21.86
C GLU A 36 24.53 -6.30 23.16
N LYS A 37 25.56 -7.11 23.47
CA LYS A 37 26.32 -6.99 24.72
C LYS A 37 27.05 -5.66 24.82
N LYS A 38 27.62 -5.18 23.69
CA LYS A 38 28.27 -3.86 23.63
C LYS A 38 27.27 -2.72 23.76
N LEU A 39 26.07 -2.88 23.20
CA LEU A 39 24.99 -1.91 23.31
C LEU A 39 24.54 -1.79 24.77
N GLU A 40 24.27 -2.91 25.45
CA GLU A 40 23.88 -2.93 26.85
C GLU A 40 24.98 -2.33 27.76
N ALA A 41 26.24 -2.67 27.52
CA ALA A 41 27.36 -2.07 28.24
C ALA A 41 27.44 -0.56 28.06
N LYS A 42 27.18 -0.06 26.85
CA LYS A 42 27.13 1.39 26.55
C LYS A 42 25.98 2.10 27.26
N LEU A 43 24.85 1.42 27.42
CA LEU A 43 23.62 1.95 27.99
C LEU A 43 23.42 1.62 29.47
N ARG A 44 24.45 1.04 30.14
CA ARG A 44 24.34 0.54 31.52
C ARG A 44 23.85 1.57 32.55
N ASN A 45 24.10 2.86 32.31
CA ASN A 45 23.73 3.96 33.19
C ASN A 45 22.35 4.57 32.80
N GLU A 46 21.70 4.07 31.78
CA GLU A 46 20.42 4.60 31.32
C GLU A 46 19.25 3.92 32.04
N SER A 47 18.32 4.70 32.55
CA SER A 47 17.14 4.23 33.30
C SER A 47 16.20 3.34 32.48
N PHE A 48 16.28 3.39 31.15
CA PHE A 48 15.44 2.61 30.26
C PHE A 48 16.04 1.23 29.93
N LEU A 49 17.25 0.90 30.37
CA LEU A 49 17.90 -0.39 30.07
C LEU A 49 17.00 -1.61 30.39
N PRO A 50 16.29 -1.67 31.54
CA PRO A 50 15.38 -2.79 31.82
C PRO A 50 14.24 -2.93 30.82
N ARG A 51 13.94 -1.89 30.07
CA ARG A 51 12.89 -1.82 29.04
C ARG A 51 13.48 -1.66 27.64
N LEU A 52 14.72 -2.08 27.42
CA LEU A 52 15.47 -1.88 26.16
C LEU A 52 14.69 -2.41 24.95
N SER A 53 14.05 -3.56 25.07
CA SER A 53 13.21 -4.17 24.02
C SER A 53 12.06 -3.25 23.60
N TYR A 54 11.37 -2.65 24.56
CA TYR A 54 10.32 -1.67 24.30
C TYR A 54 10.87 -0.43 23.59
N VAL A 55 12.00 0.12 24.09
CA VAL A 55 12.62 1.32 23.49
C VAL A 55 13.13 1.04 22.08
N LYS A 56 13.66 -0.17 21.80
CA LYS A 56 14.02 -0.61 20.44
C LYS A 56 12.82 -0.61 19.49
N ASN A 57 11.70 -1.18 19.93
CA ASN A 57 10.49 -1.23 19.10
C ASN A 57 9.94 0.18 18.86
N TYR A 58 9.94 1.02 19.90
CA TYR A 58 9.53 2.42 19.77
C TYR A 58 10.44 3.18 18.79
N LEU A 59 11.77 3.03 18.91
CA LEU A 59 12.74 3.62 17.98
C LEU A 59 12.48 3.17 16.53
N LYS A 60 12.30 1.86 16.32
CA LYS A 60 11.97 1.32 15.00
C LYS A 60 10.76 2.00 14.39
N ASN A 61 9.65 2.10 15.14
CA ASN A 61 8.43 2.72 14.64
C ASN A 61 8.63 4.21 14.36
N SER A 62 9.34 4.93 15.24
CA SER A 62 9.65 6.35 15.04
C SER A 62 10.55 6.60 13.80
N ILE A 63 11.48 5.68 13.52
CA ILE A 63 12.29 5.74 12.29
C ILE A 63 11.40 5.51 11.06
N LEU A 64 10.49 4.52 11.10
CA LEU A 64 9.56 4.25 10.00
C LEU A 64 8.64 5.44 9.74
N ASP A 65 8.12 6.09 10.77
CA ASP A 65 7.29 7.30 10.65
C ASP A 65 8.07 8.46 10.02
N ALA A 66 9.32 8.64 10.45
CA ALA A 66 10.19 9.66 9.87
C ALA A 66 10.54 9.36 8.41
N LEU A 67 10.86 8.11 8.07
CA LEU A 67 11.14 7.68 6.71
C LEU A 67 9.90 7.81 5.81
N TYR A 68 8.72 7.45 6.33
CA TYR A 68 7.47 7.66 5.62
C TYR A 68 7.24 9.15 5.29
N SER A 69 7.47 10.04 6.26
CA SER A 69 7.32 11.48 6.05
C SER A 69 8.39 12.08 5.12
N TYR A 70 9.61 11.53 5.14
CA TYR A 70 10.75 12.01 4.35
C TYR A 70 10.83 11.40 2.96
N GLY A 71 10.43 10.13 2.85
CA GLY A 71 10.75 9.28 1.71
C GLY A 71 9.69 9.25 0.63
N VAL A 72 8.44 9.62 0.94
CA VAL A 72 7.34 9.53 -0.04
C VAL A 72 7.64 10.28 -1.33
N ASP A 73 8.27 11.46 -1.23
CA ASP A 73 8.61 12.27 -2.42
C ASP A 73 9.91 11.84 -3.13
N LYS A 74 10.57 10.80 -2.63
CA LYS A 74 11.84 10.27 -3.17
C LYS A 74 11.73 8.84 -3.69
N MET A 75 10.53 8.31 -3.76
CA MET A 75 10.30 7.01 -4.39
C MET A 75 10.65 7.10 -5.88
N VAL A 76 11.43 6.13 -6.34
CA VAL A 76 11.93 6.09 -7.73
C VAL A 76 10.82 5.68 -8.70
N ASP A 77 9.85 4.89 -8.24
CA ASP A 77 8.71 4.44 -9.02
C ASP A 77 7.54 5.44 -8.90
N GLU A 78 7.23 6.12 -9.99
CA GLU A 78 6.13 7.10 -10.06
C GLU A 78 4.76 6.48 -9.76
N THR A 79 4.56 5.22 -10.12
CA THR A 79 3.30 4.48 -9.87
C THR A 79 3.11 4.26 -8.37
N GLU A 80 4.15 3.77 -7.69
CA GLU A 80 4.13 3.58 -6.24
C GLU A 80 4.08 4.90 -5.48
N LEU A 81 4.76 5.95 -5.98
CA LEU A 81 4.67 7.30 -5.43
C LEU A 81 3.24 7.82 -5.48
N THR A 82 2.58 7.69 -6.62
CA THR A 82 1.18 8.09 -6.80
C THR A 82 0.25 7.29 -5.89
N ALA A 83 0.41 5.97 -5.83
CA ALA A 83 -0.37 5.11 -4.94
C ALA A 83 -0.18 5.51 -3.47
N THR A 84 1.03 5.80 -3.04
CA THR A 84 1.34 6.22 -1.67
C THR A 84 0.74 7.58 -1.33
N ARG A 85 0.76 8.53 -2.26
CA ARG A 85 0.07 9.83 -2.10
C ARG A 85 -1.44 9.66 -1.97
N LEU A 86 -2.04 8.82 -2.79
CA LEU A 86 -3.47 8.54 -2.73
C LEU A 86 -3.88 7.86 -1.42
N ARG A 87 -3.10 6.89 -0.92
CA ARG A 87 -3.31 6.27 0.41
C ARG A 87 -3.27 7.30 1.53
N LYS A 88 -2.25 8.17 1.53
CA LYS A 88 -2.13 9.26 2.51
C LYS A 88 -3.35 10.19 2.48
N MET A 89 -3.81 10.58 1.28
CA MET A 89 -5.00 11.41 1.15
C MET A 89 -6.26 10.67 1.65
N LEU A 90 -6.38 9.38 1.42
CA LEU A 90 -7.49 8.57 1.93
C LEU A 90 -7.50 8.55 3.47
N GLU A 91 -6.35 8.34 4.11
CA GLU A 91 -6.21 8.41 5.57
C GLU A 91 -6.60 9.80 6.12
N GLN A 92 -6.24 10.87 5.43
CA GLN A 92 -6.63 12.23 5.81
C GLN A 92 -8.15 12.43 5.85
N THR A 93 -8.93 11.68 5.04
CA THR A 93 -10.40 11.76 5.10
C THR A 93 -10.95 11.31 6.45
N TYR A 94 -10.32 10.33 7.11
CA TYR A 94 -10.74 9.86 8.44
C TYR A 94 -10.44 10.91 9.51
N ILE A 95 -9.30 11.60 9.37
CA ILE A 95 -8.92 12.68 10.29
C ILE A 95 -9.91 13.85 10.17
N LEU A 96 -10.26 14.24 8.93
CA LEU A 96 -11.23 15.31 8.66
C LEU A 96 -12.61 14.96 9.23
N GLU A 97 -13.09 13.73 9.01
CA GLU A 97 -14.38 13.27 9.58
C GLU A 97 -14.36 13.32 11.11
N ALA A 98 -13.29 12.83 11.74
CA ALA A 98 -13.13 12.86 13.20
C ALA A 98 -13.08 14.29 13.78
N LYS A 99 -12.68 15.28 12.97
CA LYS A 99 -12.71 16.70 13.31
C LYS A 99 -14.03 17.40 12.95
N GLY A 100 -15.02 16.66 12.44
CA GLY A 100 -16.32 17.21 12.04
C GLY A 100 -16.37 17.82 10.64
N ALA A 101 -15.25 17.90 9.92
CA ALA A 101 -15.14 18.47 8.58
C ALA A 101 -15.57 17.45 7.50
N LYS A 102 -16.84 17.03 7.54
CA LYS A 102 -17.36 15.92 6.70
C LYS A 102 -17.43 16.29 5.21
N GLU A 103 -17.72 17.53 4.88
CA GLU A 103 -17.78 18.01 3.50
C GLU A 103 -16.38 18.02 2.86
N GLU A 104 -15.38 18.49 3.58
CA GLU A 104 -13.98 18.46 3.14
C GLU A 104 -13.47 17.02 3.01
N ALA A 105 -13.85 16.13 3.93
CA ALA A 105 -13.56 14.71 3.85
C ALA A 105 -14.18 14.10 2.59
N LEU A 106 -15.43 14.44 2.25
CA LEU A 106 -16.10 13.98 1.04
C LEU A 106 -15.37 14.46 -0.22
N LYS A 107 -15.07 15.76 -0.32
CA LYS A 107 -14.31 16.33 -1.44
C LYS A 107 -12.96 15.64 -1.62
N LEU A 108 -12.26 15.36 -0.51
CA LEU A 108 -10.98 14.68 -0.55
C LEU A 108 -11.11 13.21 -1.00
N ALA A 109 -12.14 12.48 -0.52
CA ALA A 109 -12.44 11.12 -0.97
C ALA A 109 -12.72 11.07 -2.48
N GLN A 110 -13.48 12.01 -3.00
CA GLN A 110 -13.76 12.15 -4.44
C GLN A 110 -12.48 12.42 -5.24
N LYS A 111 -11.57 13.24 -4.71
CA LYS A 111 -10.26 13.49 -5.34
C LYS A 111 -9.42 12.21 -5.38
N VAL A 112 -9.38 11.44 -4.28
CA VAL A 112 -8.69 10.14 -4.24
C VAL A 112 -9.28 9.18 -5.26
N ARG A 113 -10.62 9.08 -5.33
CA ARG A 113 -11.31 8.24 -6.31
C ARG A 113 -10.90 8.57 -7.75
N LYS A 114 -10.97 9.87 -8.12
CA LYS A 114 -10.57 10.33 -9.45
C LYS A 114 -9.10 9.98 -9.76
N GLY A 115 -8.19 10.21 -8.82
CA GLY A 115 -6.78 9.85 -8.97
C GLY A 115 -6.56 8.35 -9.10
N ALA A 116 -7.23 7.54 -8.27
CA ALA A 116 -7.11 6.09 -8.33
C ALA A 116 -7.68 5.51 -9.64
N SER A 117 -8.78 6.08 -10.15
CA SER A 117 -9.37 5.72 -11.44
C SER A 117 -8.43 6.04 -12.60
N ALA A 118 -7.85 7.24 -12.62
CA ALA A 118 -6.95 7.68 -13.69
C ALA A 118 -5.68 6.80 -13.82
N HIS A 119 -5.23 6.20 -12.71
CA HIS A 119 -4.08 5.30 -12.66
C HIS A 119 -4.48 3.82 -12.57
N GLU A 120 -5.74 3.49 -12.78
CA GLU A 120 -6.29 2.12 -12.66
C GLU A 120 -5.82 1.38 -11.39
N ASN A 121 -5.67 2.12 -10.27
CA ASN A 121 -5.36 1.52 -8.99
C ASN A 121 -6.66 1.03 -8.32
N PHE A 122 -7.14 -0.13 -8.76
CA PHE A 122 -8.44 -0.66 -8.35
C PHE A 122 -8.59 -0.84 -6.85
N ALA A 123 -7.52 -1.22 -6.14
CA ALA A 123 -7.56 -1.40 -4.69
C ALA A 123 -7.86 -0.08 -3.96
N ILE A 124 -7.15 0.99 -4.31
CA ILE A 124 -7.40 2.33 -3.74
C ILE A 124 -8.73 2.88 -4.25
N TRP A 125 -9.09 2.60 -5.50
CA TRP A 125 -10.36 3.05 -6.08
C TRP A 125 -11.55 2.47 -5.32
N VAL A 126 -11.57 1.15 -5.03
CA VAL A 126 -12.61 0.50 -4.20
C VAL A 126 -12.71 1.17 -2.83
N GLN A 127 -11.58 1.36 -2.14
CA GLN A 127 -11.55 1.99 -0.82
C GLN A 127 -12.08 3.43 -0.86
N ALA A 128 -11.66 4.21 -1.86
CA ALA A 128 -12.10 5.60 -2.04
C ALA A 128 -13.61 5.68 -2.33
N LYS A 129 -14.15 4.76 -3.15
CA LYS A 129 -15.59 4.68 -3.44
C LYS A 129 -16.41 4.33 -2.20
N GLN A 130 -15.98 3.34 -1.42
CA GLN A 130 -16.63 3.00 -0.16
C GLN A 130 -16.62 4.18 0.81
N ARG A 131 -15.48 4.89 0.87
CA ARG A 131 -15.32 6.06 1.72
C ARG A 131 -16.22 7.23 1.26
N GLU A 132 -16.27 7.48 -0.03
CA GLU A 132 -17.15 8.49 -0.65
C GLU A 132 -18.62 8.19 -0.32
N GLY A 133 -19.10 6.95 -0.51
CA GLY A 133 -20.47 6.57 -0.22
C GLY A 133 -20.86 6.78 1.24
N ARG A 134 -19.97 6.39 2.17
CA ARG A 134 -20.19 6.60 3.61
C ARG A 134 -20.29 8.10 3.96
N LEU A 135 -19.39 8.91 3.43
CA LEU A 135 -19.39 10.36 3.68
C LEU A 135 -20.56 11.06 3.01
N ALA A 136 -20.91 10.68 1.77
CA ALA A 136 -22.04 11.22 1.05
C ALA A 136 -23.36 10.95 1.79
N TYR A 137 -23.53 9.76 2.37
CA TYR A 137 -24.69 9.46 3.21
C TYR A 137 -24.84 10.44 4.38
N HIS A 138 -23.74 10.84 5.02
CA HIS A 138 -23.78 11.77 6.14
C HIS A 138 -23.96 13.23 5.73
N VAL A 139 -23.51 13.62 4.54
CA VAL A 139 -23.53 15.00 4.05
C VAL A 139 -24.80 15.29 3.23
N LYS A 140 -25.20 14.35 2.36
CA LYS A 140 -26.24 14.56 1.34
C LYS A 140 -27.57 13.87 1.65
N ARG A 141 -27.69 13.14 2.76
CA ARG A 141 -28.94 12.46 3.10
C ARG A 141 -30.09 13.44 3.19
N GLY A 142 -31.13 13.20 2.38
CA GLY A 142 -32.30 14.08 2.30
C GLY A 142 -32.26 15.10 1.17
N GLU A 143 -31.15 15.20 0.43
CA GLU A 143 -31.11 15.99 -0.79
C GLU A 143 -31.84 15.27 -1.93
N SER A 144 -32.48 16.05 -2.80
CA SER A 144 -33.16 15.52 -4.00
C SER A 144 -32.14 14.87 -4.94
N GLY A 145 -32.40 13.62 -5.35
CA GLY A 145 -31.51 12.88 -6.26
C GLY A 145 -30.40 12.07 -5.60
N TYR A 146 -30.19 12.19 -4.28
CA TYR A 146 -29.16 11.43 -3.56
C TYR A 146 -29.31 9.91 -3.73
N GLU A 147 -30.53 9.38 -3.69
CA GLU A 147 -30.78 7.94 -3.86
C GLU A 147 -30.27 7.42 -5.21
N LYS A 148 -30.44 8.19 -6.28
CA LYS A 148 -29.90 7.85 -7.60
C LYS A 148 -28.38 7.86 -7.62
N GLU A 149 -27.76 8.90 -7.05
CA GLU A 149 -26.30 8.99 -6.92
C GLU A 149 -25.74 7.79 -6.12
N GLU A 150 -26.40 7.40 -5.04
CA GLU A 150 -26.01 6.26 -4.22
C GLU A 150 -26.10 4.94 -5.01
N TYR A 151 -27.16 4.75 -5.78
CA TYR A 151 -27.31 3.56 -6.62
C TYR A 151 -26.20 3.46 -7.68
N GLU A 152 -25.93 4.56 -8.40
CA GLU A 152 -24.87 4.63 -9.41
C GLU A 152 -23.48 4.36 -8.78
N LEU A 153 -23.23 4.90 -7.59
CA LEU A 153 -21.99 4.68 -6.84
C LEU A 153 -21.80 3.22 -6.45
N ARG A 154 -22.87 2.54 -6.02
CA ARG A 154 -22.85 1.10 -5.69
C ARG A 154 -22.65 0.22 -6.91
N ALA A 155 -23.32 0.53 -8.03
CA ALA A 155 -23.16 -0.18 -9.28
C ALA A 155 -21.71 -0.09 -9.80
N GLU A 156 -21.13 1.11 -9.79
CA GLU A 156 -19.73 1.34 -10.17
C GLU A 156 -18.77 0.57 -9.24
N LEU A 157 -19.04 0.53 -7.93
CA LEU A 157 -18.23 -0.23 -6.98
C LEU A 157 -18.18 -1.74 -7.31
N ILE A 158 -19.31 -2.31 -7.72
CA ILE A 158 -19.38 -3.72 -8.15
C ILE A 158 -18.49 -3.95 -9.38
N GLU A 159 -18.57 -3.07 -10.39
CA GLU A 159 -17.77 -3.19 -11.60
C GLU A 159 -16.25 -3.06 -11.34
N ILE A 160 -15.86 -2.11 -10.47
CA ILE A 160 -14.45 -1.97 -10.08
C ILE A 160 -13.95 -3.23 -9.34
N THR A 161 -14.79 -3.79 -8.48
CA THR A 161 -14.43 -4.99 -7.72
C THR A 161 -14.24 -6.20 -8.65
N LYS A 162 -15.05 -6.33 -9.70
CA LYS A 162 -14.86 -7.35 -10.74
C LYS A 162 -13.51 -7.19 -11.47
N LYS A 163 -13.14 -5.95 -11.83
CA LYS A 163 -11.83 -5.65 -12.45
C LYS A 163 -10.66 -6.00 -11.53
N LEU A 164 -10.78 -5.67 -10.23
CA LEU A 164 -9.79 -6.05 -9.23
C LEU A 164 -9.66 -7.57 -9.10
N SER A 165 -10.79 -8.31 -9.07
CA SER A 165 -10.78 -9.78 -9.02
C SER A 165 -10.03 -10.35 -10.21
N ARG A 166 -10.35 -9.93 -11.43
CA ARG A 166 -9.65 -10.38 -12.65
C ARG A 166 -8.15 -10.09 -12.60
N LEU A 167 -7.76 -8.89 -12.13
CA LEU A 167 -6.35 -8.56 -11.96
C LEU A 167 -5.65 -9.55 -11.01
N CYS A 168 -6.29 -9.87 -9.88
CA CYS A 168 -5.75 -10.84 -8.92
C CYS A 168 -5.64 -12.25 -9.52
N GLU A 169 -6.64 -12.68 -10.30
CA GLU A 169 -6.62 -13.96 -11.01
C GLU A 169 -5.45 -14.05 -11.99
N TYR A 170 -5.20 -13.00 -12.79
CA TYR A 170 -4.05 -12.97 -13.70
C TYR A 170 -2.72 -12.96 -12.96
N GLN A 171 -2.60 -12.21 -11.87
CA GLN A 171 -1.39 -12.21 -11.04
C GLN A 171 -1.12 -13.58 -10.42
N PHE A 172 -2.16 -14.27 -9.96
CA PHE A 172 -2.06 -15.63 -9.44
C PHE A 172 -1.61 -16.62 -10.54
N THR A 173 -2.20 -16.54 -11.73
CA THR A 173 -1.81 -17.37 -12.87
C THR A 173 -0.37 -17.12 -13.31
N MET A 174 0.07 -15.85 -13.32
CA MET A 174 1.49 -15.50 -13.55
C MET A 174 2.42 -16.18 -12.56
N HIS A 175 2.03 -16.20 -11.29
CA HIS A 175 2.83 -16.88 -10.27
C HIS A 175 2.90 -18.40 -10.55
N GLN A 176 1.79 -19.05 -10.88
CA GLN A 176 1.74 -20.47 -11.24
C GLN A 176 2.62 -20.78 -12.46
N VAL A 177 2.53 -19.97 -13.51
CA VAL A 177 3.38 -20.10 -14.71
C VAL A 177 4.86 -19.97 -14.38
N SER A 178 5.21 -18.99 -13.55
CA SER A 178 6.60 -18.77 -13.11
C SER A 178 7.15 -19.96 -12.29
N MET A 179 6.32 -20.56 -11.44
CA MET A 179 6.69 -21.75 -10.68
C MET A 179 6.89 -22.97 -11.60
N MET A 180 5.96 -23.20 -12.54
CA MET A 180 6.09 -24.29 -13.52
C MET A 180 7.33 -24.13 -14.41
N ALA A 181 7.66 -22.91 -14.84
CA ALA A 181 8.87 -22.65 -15.61
C ALA A 181 10.15 -22.98 -14.83
N LYS A 182 10.19 -22.67 -13.53
CA LYS A 182 11.32 -23.04 -12.64
C LYS A 182 11.44 -24.55 -12.47
N ASP A 183 10.32 -25.27 -12.36
CA ASP A 183 10.31 -26.72 -12.20
C ASP A 183 10.71 -27.44 -13.51
N ARG A 184 10.33 -26.89 -14.68
CA ARG A 184 10.79 -27.33 -16.00
C ARG A 184 12.32 -27.29 -16.11
N LEU A 185 12.93 -26.18 -15.70
CA LEU A 185 14.38 -26.01 -15.72
C LEU A 185 15.11 -27.04 -14.84
N LYS A 186 14.44 -27.55 -13.79
CA LYS A 186 15.00 -28.54 -12.86
C LYS A 186 14.79 -29.99 -13.32
N ALA A 187 13.65 -30.28 -13.96
CA ALA A 187 13.19 -31.66 -14.18
C ALA A 187 13.30 -32.15 -15.64
N GLY A 188 13.68 -31.32 -16.60
CA GLY A 188 13.85 -31.70 -18.02
C GLY A 188 12.59 -32.29 -18.66
N GLY A 189 11.37 -31.84 -18.34
CA GLY A 189 10.21 -32.64 -18.57
C GLY A 189 9.06 -32.11 -19.40
N GLU A 190 8.46 -33.01 -20.16
CA GLU A 190 7.29 -32.87 -21.07
C GLU A 190 5.92 -32.72 -20.34
N ARG A 191 5.84 -32.98 -19.03
CA ARG A 191 4.58 -32.98 -18.28
C ARG A 191 3.89 -31.59 -18.15
N SER A 192 4.62 -30.55 -18.40
CA SER A 192 4.19 -29.15 -18.17
C SER A 192 3.24 -28.60 -19.27
N ASP A 193 3.26 -29.12 -20.49
CA ASP A 193 2.53 -28.50 -21.61
C ASP A 193 1.02 -28.60 -21.51
N SER A 194 0.49 -29.76 -21.03
CA SER A 194 -0.97 -29.93 -20.88
C SER A 194 -1.56 -29.06 -19.77
N GLU A 195 -0.81 -28.88 -18.68
CA GLU A 195 -1.21 -27.99 -17.54
C GLU A 195 -1.12 -26.53 -17.92
N LEU A 196 -0.07 -26.14 -18.64
CA LEU A 196 0.07 -24.80 -19.20
C LEU A 196 -1.06 -24.44 -20.17
N ARG A 197 -1.45 -25.37 -21.07
CA ARG A 197 -2.58 -25.17 -21.98
C ARG A 197 -3.91 -25.00 -21.24
N LYS A 198 -4.15 -25.75 -20.17
CA LYS A 198 -5.36 -25.61 -19.33
C LYS A 198 -5.39 -24.24 -18.63
N LEU A 199 -4.24 -23.77 -18.11
CA LEU A 199 -4.14 -22.43 -17.52
C LEU A 199 -4.40 -21.33 -18.56
N LEU A 200 -3.85 -21.47 -19.78
CA LEU A 200 -4.12 -20.56 -20.89
C LEU A 200 -5.61 -20.48 -21.24
N GLN A 201 -6.28 -21.62 -21.37
CA GLN A 201 -7.72 -21.66 -21.67
C GLN A 201 -8.56 -20.97 -20.57
N HIS A 202 -8.13 -21.09 -19.31
CA HIS A 202 -8.82 -20.44 -18.20
C HIS A 202 -8.63 -18.90 -18.21
N VAL A 203 -7.44 -18.43 -18.56
CA VAL A 203 -7.07 -17.00 -18.54
C VAL A 203 -7.47 -16.29 -19.83
N MET A 204 -7.63 -17.02 -20.93
CA MET A 204 -7.96 -16.47 -22.25
C MET A 204 -9.27 -17.07 -22.77
N PRO A 205 -10.44 -16.72 -22.22
CA PRO A 205 -11.67 -17.01 -22.92
C PRO A 205 -11.65 -16.27 -24.27
N GLU A 206 -12.02 -16.98 -25.35
CA GLU A 206 -11.93 -16.49 -26.75
C GLU A 206 -12.62 -15.14 -27.02
N ASN A 207 -13.47 -14.67 -26.11
CA ASN A 207 -14.28 -13.44 -26.24
C ASN A 207 -14.01 -12.39 -25.15
N ALA A 208 -12.87 -12.42 -24.44
CA ALA A 208 -12.57 -11.44 -23.40
C ALA A 208 -12.30 -10.06 -24.03
N GLN A 209 -13.25 -9.14 -23.90
CA GLN A 209 -12.99 -7.74 -24.22
C GLN A 209 -12.09 -7.10 -23.15
N PRO A 210 -11.11 -6.27 -23.53
CA PRO A 210 -10.25 -5.59 -22.56
C PRO A 210 -11.06 -4.57 -21.76
N ASP A 211 -11.15 -4.80 -20.46
CA ASP A 211 -11.90 -3.92 -19.52
C ASP A 211 -11.08 -2.72 -19.02
N SER A 212 -9.76 -2.82 -19.08
CA SER A 212 -8.83 -1.80 -18.65
C SER A 212 -7.43 -2.10 -19.17
N VAL A 213 -6.62 -1.07 -19.32
CA VAL A 213 -5.22 -1.21 -19.78
C VAL A 213 -4.42 -2.08 -18.81
N ARG A 214 -4.62 -1.91 -17.51
CA ARG A 214 -3.88 -2.67 -16.48
C ARG A 214 -4.26 -4.15 -16.45
N VAL A 215 -5.53 -4.47 -16.60
CA VAL A 215 -6.01 -5.87 -16.69
C VAL A 215 -5.50 -6.53 -17.95
N GLU A 216 -5.55 -5.84 -19.09
CA GLU A 216 -5.06 -6.33 -20.36
C GLU A 216 -3.55 -6.55 -20.35
N TYR A 217 -2.79 -5.62 -19.76
CA TYR A 217 -1.35 -5.79 -19.59
C TYR A 217 -1.00 -7.01 -18.73
N ALA A 218 -1.74 -7.23 -17.64
CA ALA A 218 -1.55 -8.42 -16.80
C ALA A 218 -1.86 -9.69 -17.57
N ARG A 219 -2.92 -9.72 -18.39
CA ARG A 219 -3.28 -10.83 -19.28
C ARG A 219 -2.19 -11.12 -20.28
N LEU A 220 -1.70 -10.10 -20.98
CA LEU A 220 -0.64 -10.25 -22.00
C LEU A 220 0.69 -10.74 -21.39
N ASN A 221 1.01 -10.32 -20.16
CA ASN A 221 2.17 -10.85 -19.46
C ASN A 221 2.07 -12.33 -19.15
N VAL A 222 0.88 -12.85 -18.81
CA VAL A 222 0.68 -14.31 -18.67
C VAL A 222 0.99 -15.01 -19.98
N VAL A 223 0.44 -14.50 -21.08
CA VAL A 223 0.63 -15.08 -22.42
C VAL A 223 2.11 -15.07 -22.83
N SER A 224 2.79 -13.93 -22.71
CA SER A 224 4.19 -13.79 -23.12
C SER A 224 5.18 -14.65 -22.33
N ASN A 225 4.84 -15.07 -21.11
CA ASN A 225 5.67 -15.95 -20.29
C ASN A 225 5.36 -17.45 -20.51
N LEU A 226 4.38 -17.77 -21.35
CA LEU A 226 4.02 -19.14 -21.71
C LEU A 226 4.67 -19.59 -23.02
N TYR A 227 5.15 -18.67 -23.86
CA TYR A 227 5.91 -18.90 -25.09
C TYR A 227 7.39 -18.63 -24.87
#